data_75505a7ad82fd1c6f61b0d546d4889f7
#
_entry.id   75505a7ad82fd1c6f61b0d546d4889f7
#
_cell.length_a   1.000
_cell.length_b   1.000
_cell.length_c   1.000
_cell.angle_alpha   90.00
_cell.angle_beta   90.00
_cell.angle_gamma   90.00
#
_symmetry.space_group_name_H-M   'P 1'
#
loop_
_entity.id
_entity.type
_entity.pdbx_description
1 polymer ?
#
loop_
_entity_poly.entity_id
_entity_poly.type
_entity_poly.pdbx_seq_one_letter_code
_entity_poly.pdbx_strand_id
1 'polypeptide(L)'
;MGAQLIKEASKKTNDDAGDGTTTSTVLSQAIVGEGFKNVAAGADPMAIKKGLELGLESVRKSITKLSTPVEGKAQIAQVATLSAHDDEMGSLIANVMEKTGKDGVITVDEGNGLEYETDYVEAVSYTHLTLPTTR
;
A
#
# COMPACT_ATOMS: atom_id res chain seq x y z
N MET A 1 -0.11 24.73 -8.88
CA MET A 1 -1.11 23.87 -9.52
C MET A 1 -0.53 22.54 -9.97
N GLY A 2 0.41 22.45 -10.92
CA GLY A 2 0.93 21.16 -11.42
C GLY A 2 1.51 20.23 -10.35
N ALA A 3 2.33 20.74 -9.44
CA ALA A 3 2.87 19.97 -8.33
C ALA A 3 1.79 19.41 -7.39
N GLN A 4 0.68 20.11 -7.22
CA GLN A 4 -0.44 19.63 -6.42
C GLN A 4 -1.14 18.43 -7.05
N LEU A 5 -1.30 18.39 -8.37
CA LEU A 5 -1.90 17.25 -9.06
C LEU A 5 -1.05 15.99 -8.91
N ILE A 6 0.28 16.12 -9.03
CA ILE A 6 1.21 15.00 -8.82
C ILE A 6 1.19 14.56 -7.35
N LYS A 7 1.16 15.50 -6.41
CA LYS A 7 1.02 15.20 -4.98
C LYS A 7 -0.28 14.43 -4.67
N GLU A 8 -1.36 14.75 -5.35
CA GLU A 8 -2.65 14.05 -5.16
C GLU A 8 -2.56 12.58 -5.59
N ALA A 9 -1.91 12.29 -6.73
CA ALA A 9 -1.67 10.92 -7.18
C ALA A 9 -0.80 10.14 -6.17
N SER A 10 0.26 10.76 -5.66
CA SER A 10 1.15 10.19 -4.64
C SER A 10 0.40 9.94 -3.33
N LYS A 11 -0.42 10.90 -2.87
CA LYS A 11 -1.24 10.76 -1.67
C LYS A 11 -2.22 9.60 -1.79
N LYS A 12 -2.91 9.49 -2.92
CA LYS A 12 -3.84 8.38 -3.15
C LYS A 12 -3.13 7.02 -3.11
N THR A 13 -1.93 6.92 -3.66
CA THR A 13 -1.12 5.70 -3.58
C THR A 13 -0.79 5.35 -2.12
N ASN A 14 -0.43 6.36 -1.31
CA ASN A 14 -0.18 6.17 0.12
C ASN A 14 -1.43 5.73 0.88
N ASP A 15 -2.57 6.34 0.59
CA ASP A 15 -3.84 6.01 1.25
C ASP A 15 -4.31 4.57 0.92
N ASP A 16 -4.03 4.09 -0.29
CA ASP A 16 -4.44 2.76 -0.76
C ASP A 16 -3.44 1.65 -0.37
N ALA A 17 -2.14 1.92 -0.38
CA ALA A 17 -1.08 0.91 -0.24
C ALA A 17 -0.09 1.17 0.91
N GLY A 18 -0.07 2.34 1.51
CA GLY A 18 0.88 2.73 2.55
C GLY A 18 2.32 2.95 2.05
N ASP A 19 2.59 2.66 0.78
CA ASP A 19 3.92 2.74 0.17
C ASP A 19 3.82 3.11 -1.32
N GLY A 20 4.98 3.35 -1.98
CA GLY A 20 5.03 3.59 -3.41
C GLY A 20 4.81 5.05 -3.84
N THR A 21 4.87 6.01 -2.92
CA THR A 21 4.67 7.43 -3.20
C THR A 21 5.70 8.00 -4.21
N THR A 22 6.96 7.64 -4.06
CA THR A 22 8.04 8.04 -4.98
C THR A 22 7.84 7.42 -6.36
N THR A 23 7.53 6.13 -6.44
CA THR A 23 7.26 5.41 -7.70
C THR A 23 6.07 6.03 -8.42
N SER A 24 4.99 6.32 -7.72
CA SER A 24 3.80 7.01 -8.26
C SER A 24 4.15 8.38 -8.83
N THR A 25 5.00 9.15 -8.15
CA THR A 25 5.45 10.46 -8.60
C THR A 25 6.28 10.37 -9.88
N VAL A 26 7.23 9.44 -9.95
CA VAL A 26 8.09 9.21 -11.13
C VAL A 26 7.25 8.76 -12.33
N LEU A 27 6.33 7.82 -12.13
CA LEU A 27 5.42 7.35 -13.18
C LEU A 27 4.51 8.48 -13.67
N SER A 28 3.98 9.29 -12.78
CA SER A 28 3.16 10.45 -13.14
C SER A 28 3.93 11.43 -14.01
N GLN A 29 5.17 11.73 -13.66
CA GLN A 29 6.06 12.61 -14.44
C GLN A 29 6.33 12.04 -15.83
N ALA A 30 6.62 10.74 -15.94
CA ALA A 30 6.88 10.09 -17.22
C ALA A 30 5.64 10.09 -18.14
N ILE A 31 4.47 9.73 -17.60
CA ILE A 31 3.19 9.70 -18.34
C ILE A 31 2.82 11.11 -18.83
N VAL A 32 2.92 12.11 -17.94
CA VAL A 32 2.61 13.49 -18.30
C VAL A 32 3.60 14.01 -19.35
N GLY A 33 4.90 13.72 -19.21
CA GLY A 33 5.91 14.13 -20.17
C GLY A 33 5.66 13.59 -21.58
N GLU A 34 5.36 12.29 -21.68
CA GLU A 34 5.03 11.68 -22.98
C GLU A 34 3.67 12.14 -23.52
N GLY A 35 2.68 12.31 -22.64
CA GLY A 35 1.38 12.86 -23.01
C GLY A 35 1.48 14.27 -23.61
N PHE A 36 2.27 15.14 -23.00
CA PHE A 36 2.49 16.50 -23.52
C PHE A 36 3.16 16.52 -24.89
N LYS A 37 4.13 15.66 -25.15
CA LYS A 37 4.78 15.54 -26.47
C LYS A 37 3.75 15.21 -27.55
N ASN A 38 2.85 14.27 -27.24
CA ASN A 38 1.81 13.86 -28.20
C ASN A 38 0.76 14.96 -28.42
N VAL A 39 0.36 15.66 -27.38
CA VAL A 39 -0.56 16.83 -27.49
C VAL A 39 0.08 17.93 -28.33
N ALA A 40 1.36 18.24 -28.07
CA ALA A 40 2.10 19.23 -28.85
C ALA A 40 2.25 18.86 -30.33
N ALA A 41 2.27 17.55 -30.64
CA ALA A 41 2.26 17.03 -32.00
C ALA A 41 0.87 17.02 -32.65
N GLY A 42 -0.17 17.50 -31.96
CA GLY A 42 -1.54 17.63 -32.49
C GLY A 42 -2.48 16.48 -32.14
N ALA A 43 -2.09 15.56 -31.25
CA ALA A 43 -2.98 14.50 -30.81
C ALA A 43 -4.09 15.04 -29.89
N ASP A 44 -5.29 14.50 -30.04
CA ASP A 44 -6.43 14.83 -29.17
C ASP A 44 -6.19 14.33 -27.74
N PRO A 45 -6.24 15.24 -26.72
CA PRO A 45 -6.05 14.86 -25.31
C PRO A 45 -7.05 13.81 -24.81
N MET A 46 -8.28 13.83 -25.30
CA MET A 46 -9.30 12.86 -24.91
C MET A 46 -9.03 11.49 -25.47
N ALA A 47 -8.49 11.40 -26.69
CA ALA A 47 -8.05 10.15 -27.28
C ALA A 47 -6.85 9.56 -26.51
N ILE A 48 -5.88 10.40 -26.09
CA ILE A 48 -4.76 9.99 -25.25
C ILE A 48 -5.26 9.44 -23.92
N LYS A 49 -6.19 10.12 -23.25
CA LYS A 49 -6.79 9.63 -21.99
C LYS A 49 -7.40 8.26 -22.17
N LYS A 50 -8.20 8.04 -23.20
CA LYS A 50 -8.81 6.76 -23.49
C LYS A 50 -7.75 5.65 -23.76
N GLY A 51 -6.69 6.01 -24.47
CA GLY A 51 -5.54 5.11 -24.68
C GLY A 51 -4.84 4.71 -23.39
N LEU A 52 -4.66 5.66 -22.48
CA LEU A 52 -4.08 5.38 -21.15
C LEU A 52 -4.97 4.45 -20.32
N GLU A 53 -6.28 4.65 -20.34
CA GLU A 53 -7.24 3.79 -19.63
C GLU A 53 -7.18 2.34 -20.15
N LEU A 54 -7.14 2.16 -21.47
CA LEU A 54 -6.98 0.83 -22.09
C LEU A 54 -5.61 0.21 -21.77
N GLY A 55 -4.56 1.01 -21.80
CA GLY A 55 -3.20 0.57 -21.46
C GLY A 55 -3.11 0.13 -20.00
N LEU A 56 -3.75 0.85 -19.08
CA LEU A 56 -3.80 0.52 -17.67
C LEU A 56 -4.35 -0.89 -17.42
N GLU A 57 -5.41 -1.27 -18.09
CA GLU A 57 -5.99 -2.62 -17.97
C GLU A 57 -4.99 -3.72 -18.39
N SER A 58 -4.24 -3.49 -19.43
CA SER A 58 -3.20 -4.43 -19.89
C SER A 58 -2.04 -4.52 -18.90
N VAL A 59 -1.60 -3.38 -18.38
CA VAL A 59 -0.53 -3.29 -17.37
C VAL A 59 -0.95 -4.00 -16.08
N ARG A 60 -2.16 -3.78 -15.57
CA ARG A 60 -2.67 -4.46 -14.37
C ARG A 60 -2.65 -5.98 -14.53
N LYS A 61 -3.14 -6.50 -15.66
CA LYS A 61 -3.11 -7.94 -15.95
C LYS A 61 -1.69 -8.50 -15.99
N SER A 62 -0.75 -7.74 -16.55
CA SER A 62 0.66 -8.14 -16.63
C SER A 62 1.32 -8.14 -15.23
N ILE A 63 1.08 -7.12 -14.43
CA ILE A 63 1.59 -7.05 -13.04
C ILE A 63 1.05 -8.22 -12.21
N THR A 64 -0.24 -8.52 -12.31
CA THR A 64 -0.83 -9.66 -11.60
C THR A 64 -0.19 -11.00 -12.00
N LYS A 65 0.18 -11.16 -13.28
CA LYS A 65 0.88 -12.37 -13.74
C LYS A 65 2.33 -12.46 -13.26
N LEU A 66 2.99 -11.32 -13.08
CA LEU A 66 4.38 -11.23 -12.63
C LEU A 66 4.50 -11.25 -11.10
N SER A 67 3.43 -10.93 -10.38
CA SER A 67 3.43 -10.90 -8.93
C SER A 67 3.58 -12.31 -8.35
N THR A 68 4.40 -12.41 -7.33
CA THR A 68 4.57 -13.64 -6.54
C THR A 68 3.84 -13.46 -5.21
N PRO A 69 2.96 -14.38 -4.81
CA PRO A 69 2.33 -14.33 -3.51
C PRO A 69 3.36 -14.35 -2.38
N VAL A 70 3.15 -13.54 -1.35
CA VAL A 70 3.98 -13.55 -0.16
C VAL A 70 3.50 -14.67 0.76
N GLU A 71 4.35 -15.69 0.94
CA GLU A 71 4.06 -16.86 1.75
C GLU A 71 5.19 -17.07 2.78
N GLY A 72 4.81 -17.17 4.03
CA GLY A 72 5.74 -17.44 5.11
C GLY A 72 6.50 -16.24 5.67
N LYS A 73 7.05 -16.46 6.87
CA LYS A 73 7.70 -15.44 7.70
C LYS A 73 8.87 -14.73 7.02
N ALA A 74 9.71 -15.50 6.30
CA ALA A 74 10.92 -14.94 5.68
C ALA A 74 10.56 -13.89 4.59
N GLN A 75 9.54 -14.15 3.78
CA GLN A 75 9.10 -13.21 2.75
C GLN A 75 8.38 -12.01 3.36
N ILE A 76 7.62 -12.20 4.44
CA ILE A 76 7.00 -11.11 5.19
C ILE A 76 8.09 -10.20 5.76
N ALA A 77 9.15 -10.76 6.36
CA ALA A 77 10.29 -10.00 6.85
C ALA A 77 10.96 -9.18 5.72
N GLN A 78 11.18 -9.78 4.56
CA GLN A 78 11.79 -9.08 3.41
C GLN A 78 10.93 -7.89 2.93
N VAL A 79 9.61 -8.08 2.84
CA VAL A 79 8.70 -6.99 2.44
C VAL A 79 8.68 -5.89 3.49
N ALA A 80 8.60 -6.25 4.77
CA ALA A 80 8.60 -5.30 5.87
C ALA A 80 9.93 -4.52 5.97
N THR A 81 11.06 -5.21 5.82
CA THR A 81 12.39 -4.57 5.75
C THR A 81 12.48 -3.59 4.59
N LEU A 82 11.99 -3.97 3.41
CA LEU A 82 12.01 -3.09 2.24
C LEU A 82 11.19 -1.82 2.48
N SER A 83 10.05 -1.93 3.12
CA SER A 83 9.15 -0.81 3.40
C SER A 83 9.67 0.09 4.53
N ALA A 84 10.18 -0.51 5.60
CA ALA A 84 10.73 0.23 6.75
C ALA A 84 12.15 0.76 6.52
N HIS A 85 12.88 0.22 5.54
CA HIS A 85 14.32 0.44 5.34
C HIS A 85 15.17 0.05 6.57
N ASP A 86 14.69 -0.92 7.35
CA ASP A 86 15.28 -1.37 8.60
C ASP A 86 15.07 -2.87 8.78
N ASP A 87 16.17 -3.63 8.95
CA ASP A 87 16.13 -5.09 9.09
C ASP A 87 15.57 -5.53 10.44
N GLU A 88 15.80 -4.76 11.49
CA GLU A 88 15.30 -5.03 12.83
C GLU A 88 13.78 -4.87 12.88
N MET A 89 13.27 -3.76 12.36
CA MET A 89 11.84 -3.51 12.22
C MET A 89 11.17 -4.57 11.33
N GLY A 90 11.79 -4.95 10.22
CA GLY A 90 11.28 -5.99 9.32
C GLY A 90 11.13 -7.34 10.00
N SER A 91 12.14 -7.74 10.78
CA SER A 91 12.13 -8.98 11.56
C SER A 91 11.08 -8.93 12.67
N LEU A 92 10.93 -7.78 13.34
CA LEU A 92 9.95 -7.57 14.39
C LEU A 92 8.52 -7.72 13.86
N ILE A 93 8.19 -7.05 12.76
CA ILE A 93 6.87 -7.13 12.10
C ILE A 93 6.56 -8.57 11.69
N ALA A 94 7.54 -9.30 11.12
CA ALA A 94 7.34 -10.69 10.75
C ALA A 94 7.06 -11.59 11.95
N ASN A 95 7.72 -11.35 13.10
CA ASN A 95 7.46 -12.06 14.36
C ASN A 95 6.07 -11.76 14.91
N VAL A 96 5.66 -10.50 14.87
CA VAL A 96 4.32 -10.07 15.30
C VAL A 96 3.25 -10.69 14.41
N MET A 97 3.42 -10.67 13.08
CA MET A 97 2.48 -11.30 12.14
C MET A 97 2.37 -12.81 12.32
N GLU A 98 3.46 -13.48 12.67
CA GLU A 98 3.42 -14.93 12.96
C GLU A 98 2.59 -15.25 14.21
N LYS A 99 2.64 -14.37 15.22
CA LYS A 99 1.88 -14.56 16.48
C LYS A 99 0.41 -14.14 16.36
N THR A 100 0.14 -13.04 15.68
CA THR A 100 -1.23 -12.51 15.52
C THR A 100 -2.01 -13.23 14.42
N GLY A 101 -1.31 -13.88 13.49
CA GLY A 101 -1.92 -14.51 12.33
C GLY A 101 -2.30 -13.51 11.22
N LYS A 102 -2.83 -14.05 10.10
CA LYS A 102 -3.13 -13.26 8.90
C LYS A 102 -4.28 -12.26 9.09
N ASP A 103 -5.14 -12.50 10.05
CA ASP A 103 -6.32 -11.66 10.36
C ASP A 103 -6.06 -10.67 11.50
N GLY A 104 -4.84 -10.69 12.07
CA GLY A 104 -4.44 -9.79 13.13
C GLY A 104 -4.24 -8.37 12.62
N VAL A 105 -4.68 -7.39 13.39
CA VAL A 105 -4.43 -5.97 13.12
C VAL A 105 -3.12 -5.58 13.79
N ILE A 106 -2.20 -5.02 13.01
CA ILE A 106 -0.92 -4.50 13.50
C ILE A 106 -0.93 -2.99 13.32
N THR A 107 -0.71 -2.27 14.40
CA THR A 107 -0.50 -0.82 14.39
C THR A 107 0.94 -0.51 14.77
N VAL A 108 1.47 0.56 14.23
CA VAL A 108 2.80 1.07 14.55
C VAL A 108 2.64 2.50 15.03
N ASP A 109 3.05 2.75 16.26
CA ASP A 109 2.96 4.06 16.90
C ASP A 109 4.34 4.53 17.37
N GLU A 110 4.51 5.82 17.56
CA GLU A 110 5.73 6.39 18.12
C GLU A 110 5.85 6.04 19.60
N GLY A 111 6.91 5.30 19.95
CA GLY A 111 7.25 4.98 21.34
C GLY A 111 8.01 6.09 22.06
N ASN A 112 8.00 6.09 23.38
CA ASN A 112 8.76 7.01 24.20
C ASN A 112 10.19 6.52 24.50
N GLY A 113 10.52 5.30 24.10
CA GLY A 113 11.81 4.64 24.33
C GLY A 113 12.77 4.77 23.15
N LEU A 114 13.99 4.25 23.35
CA LEU A 114 15.01 4.13 22.29
C LEU A 114 14.99 2.75 21.62
N GLU A 115 14.24 1.82 22.15
CA GLU A 115 14.11 0.44 21.67
C GLU A 115 12.68 0.19 21.20
N TYR A 116 12.53 -0.77 20.27
CA TYR A 116 11.22 -1.21 19.82
C TYR A 116 10.51 -2.02 20.90
N GLU A 117 9.30 -1.64 21.24
CA GLU A 117 8.43 -2.37 22.15
C GLU A 117 7.25 -2.99 21.39
N THR A 118 6.80 -4.17 21.80
CA THR A 118 5.64 -4.83 21.19
C THR A 118 4.63 -5.19 22.26
N ASP A 119 3.42 -4.64 22.12
CA ASP A 119 2.27 -4.97 22.95
C ASP A 119 1.30 -5.86 22.19
N TYR A 120 0.82 -6.92 22.83
CA TYR A 120 -0.18 -7.81 22.28
C TYR A 120 -1.50 -7.64 23.03
N VAL A 121 -2.54 -7.28 22.29
CA VAL A 121 -3.89 -7.17 22.85
C VAL A 121 -4.75 -8.29 22.26
N GLU A 122 -5.19 -9.21 23.10
CA GLU A 122 -6.18 -10.20 22.69
C GLU A 122 -7.56 -9.54 22.58
N ALA A 123 -8.12 -9.48 21.37
CA ALA A 123 -9.49 -9.06 21.17
C ALA A 123 -10.43 -10.13 21.74
N VAL A 124 -10.92 -9.93 22.95
CA VAL A 124 -12.01 -10.73 23.48
C VAL A 124 -13.28 -10.32 22.73
N SER A 125 -13.68 -11.14 21.77
CA SER A 125 -14.99 -11.01 21.13
C SER A 125 -16.07 -11.25 22.20
N TYR A 126 -16.67 -10.18 22.70
CA TYR A 126 -17.91 -10.28 23.45
C TYR A 126 -19.04 -10.71 22.50
N THR A 127 -19.12 -11.98 22.19
CA THR A 127 -20.34 -12.56 21.69
C THR A 127 -21.33 -12.57 22.85
N HIS A 128 -22.01 -11.43 23.03
CA HIS A 128 -23.38 -11.37 23.34
C HIS A 128 -23.92 -11.94 24.62
N LEU A 129 -24.18 -11.06 25.51
CA LEU A 129 -25.23 -11.28 26.50
C LEU A 129 -26.59 -10.91 25.88
N THR A 130 -27.33 -11.88 25.33
CA THR A 130 -28.78 -11.75 25.22
C THR A 130 -29.35 -11.83 26.63
N LEU A 131 -29.77 -10.69 27.14
CA LEU A 131 -30.65 -10.68 28.31
C LEU A 131 -31.98 -11.32 27.92
N PRO A 132 -32.42 -12.39 28.62
CA PRO A 132 -33.79 -12.86 28.46
C PRO A 132 -34.72 -11.80 29.03
N THR A 133 -35.54 -11.22 28.18
CA THR A 133 -36.70 -10.43 28.60
C THR A 133 -37.65 -11.35 29.31
N THR A 134 -37.63 -11.37 30.63
CA THR A 134 -38.74 -11.91 31.41
C THR A 134 -39.81 -10.83 31.59
N ARG A 135 -41.00 -11.18 31.19
CA ARG A 135 -42.26 -10.51 31.47
C ARG A 135 -42.43 -10.15 32.93
#